data_8f00513e797c40751230887da6683167
#
_entry.id   8f00513e797c40751230887da6683167
#
_cell.length_a   1.000
_cell.length_b   1.000
_cell.length_c   1.000
_cell.angle_alpha   90.00
_cell.angle_beta   90.00
_cell.angle_gamma   90.00
#
_symmetry.space_group_name_H-M   'P 1'
#
loop_
_entity.id
_entity.type
_entity.pdbx_description
1 polymer ?
#
loop_
_entity_poly.entity_id
_entity_poly.type
_entity_poly.pdbx_seq_one_letter_code
_entity_poly.pdbx_strand_id
1 'polypeptide(L)'
;MVKYKKKIWMLSLLLIAILIAGCSDRGQVMDGDGMFQINDDDGMSSDDEKYDMTPMPIVGVLVGDKYFTVDLEDNSSAEAFFEKINSDGLTLKMHDYGGFEKVGDLPWDLPVNDEEMTTKPGDIILYQGNKITIYYGENTWNFTKLGELRGGTEEDIAEWKEVFGGEDDITAEFMVEWTE
;
A
#
# COMPACT_ATOMS: atom_id res chain seq x y z
N MET A 1 -17.85 -21.67 16.90
CA MET A 1 -17.71 -20.41 17.66
C MET A 1 -16.25 -20.31 18.11
N VAL A 2 -15.36 -19.84 17.22
CA VAL A 2 -13.93 -19.79 17.48
C VAL A 2 -13.59 -18.39 17.94
N LYS A 3 -13.09 -18.26 19.17
CA LYS A 3 -12.69 -16.98 19.77
C LYS A 3 -11.31 -16.58 19.23
N TYR A 4 -11.28 -15.58 18.37
CA TYR A 4 -10.04 -14.94 17.97
C TYR A 4 -9.41 -14.19 19.16
N LYS A 5 -8.22 -14.64 19.57
CA LYS A 5 -7.39 -13.89 20.53
C LYS A 5 -6.67 -12.79 19.79
N LYS A 6 -7.11 -11.53 20.00
CA LYS A 6 -6.37 -10.34 19.56
C LYS A 6 -4.97 -10.36 20.20
N LYS A 7 -3.94 -10.58 19.40
CA LYS A 7 -2.56 -10.28 19.80
C LYS A 7 -2.34 -8.77 19.59
N ILE A 8 -2.41 -8.03 20.68
CA ILE A 8 -2.02 -6.61 20.71
C ILE A 8 -0.49 -6.58 20.69
N TRP A 9 0.10 -6.18 19.58
CA TRP A 9 1.51 -5.82 19.51
C TRP A 9 1.63 -4.35 19.89
N MET A 10 2.32 -4.08 21.02
CA MET A 10 2.69 -2.73 21.43
C MET A 10 3.82 -2.23 20.50
N LEU A 11 3.47 -1.33 19.58
CA LEU A 11 4.47 -0.53 18.88
C LEU A 11 4.97 0.57 19.83
N SER A 12 6.26 0.51 20.12
CA SER A 12 7.01 1.53 20.88
C SER A 12 7.11 2.82 20.04
N LEU A 13 6.36 3.86 20.42
CA LEU A 13 6.48 5.20 19.88
C LEU A 13 7.81 5.84 20.32
N LEU A 14 8.76 5.94 19.41
CA LEU A 14 9.97 6.74 19.59
C LEU A 14 9.67 8.20 19.20
N LEU A 15 9.40 9.05 20.20
CA LEU A 15 9.23 10.49 20.05
C LEU A 15 10.59 11.13 19.78
N ILE A 16 10.83 11.57 18.54
CA ILE A 16 11.96 12.45 18.20
C ILE A 16 11.47 13.89 18.31
N ALA A 17 11.86 14.58 19.36
CA ALA A 17 11.66 16.03 19.52
C ALA A 17 12.72 16.78 18.69
N ILE A 18 12.31 17.44 17.61
CA ILE A 18 13.16 18.37 16.88
C ILE A 18 13.03 19.76 17.51
N LEU A 19 14.07 20.20 18.19
CA LEU A 19 14.27 21.58 18.67
C LEU A 19 14.61 22.46 17.47
N ILE A 20 13.69 23.35 17.07
CA ILE A 20 13.98 24.42 16.13
C ILE A 20 14.38 25.65 16.96
N ALA A 21 15.68 25.97 16.93
CA ALA A 21 16.20 27.22 17.48
C ALA A 21 15.87 28.37 16.51
N GLY A 22 15.21 29.39 17.03
CA GLY A 22 14.92 30.62 16.30
C GLY A 22 16.14 31.46 16.01
N CYS A 23 16.17 32.09 14.86
CA CYS A 23 17.01 33.28 14.63
C CYS A 23 16.10 34.46 14.32
N SER A 24 16.17 35.43 15.22
CA SER A 24 15.61 36.77 15.07
C SER A 24 16.60 37.59 14.26
N ASP A 25 16.16 38.25 13.20
CA ASP A 25 16.90 39.37 12.65
C ASP A 25 16.00 40.58 12.50
N ARG A 26 16.47 41.68 13.10
CA ARG A 26 15.85 43.01 13.09
C ARG A 26 16.44 43.80 11.94
N GLY A 27 15.58 44.27 11.04
CA GLY A 27 15.94 45.32 10.08
C GLY A 27 14.97 46.49 10.17
N GLN A 28 15.53 47.67 10.46
CA GLN A 28 14.84 48.93 10.73
C GLN A 28 14.29 49.62 9.49
N VAL A 29 13.10 50.21 9.67
CA VAL A 29 12.59 51.57 9.44
C VAL A 29 13.05 52.35 8.20
N MET A 30 12.11 52.86 7.44
CA MET A 30 12.07 54.20 6.87
C MET A 30 10.63 54.67 6.65
N ASP A 31 10.35 55.91 7.07
CA ASP A 31 9.11 56.65 7.02
C ASP A 31 8.64 56.94 5.60
N GLY A 32 7.32 56.99 5.40
CA GLY A 32 6.71 57.50 4.20
C GLY A 32 5.18 57.53 4.32
N ASP A 33 4.61 58.71 4.54
CA ASP A 33 3.19 58.97 4.65
C ASP A 33 2.37 58.29 3.51
N GLY A 34 1.47 57.42 3.87
CA GLY A 34 0.50 56.84 2.98
C GLY A 34 -0.69 56.31 3.77
N MET A 35 -1.70 57.14 3.90
CA MET A 35 -2.98 56.84 4.52
C MET A 35 -3.61 55.65 3.85
N PHE A 36 -3.49 54.45 4.41
CA PHE A 36 -4.17 53.24 3.94
C PHE A 36 -5.41 53.05 4.82
N GLN A 37 -6.59 53.20 4.20
CA GLN A 37 -7.84 52.84 4.82
C GLN A 37 -7.93 51.32 4.90
N ILE A 38 -7.96 50.80 6.10
CA ILE A 38 -8.25 49.40 6.37
C ILE A 38 -9.77 49.25 6.27
N ASN A 39 -10.22 48.61 5.21
CA ASN A 39 -11.58 48.10 5.14
C ASN A 39 -11.57 46.77 5.92
N ASP A 40 -12.07 46.84 7.15
CA ASP A 40 -12.42 45.65 7.95
C ASP A 40 -13.69 45.03 7.37
N ASP A 41 -13.54 44.19 6.35
CA ASP A 41 -14.57 43.25 5.91
C ASP A 41 -13.89 42.02 5.24
N ASP A 42 -13.04 41.37 6.01
CA ASP A 42 -12.66 40.03 5.67
C ASP A 42 -13.45 39.09 6.57
N GLY A 43 -14.64 38.73 6.09
CA GLY A 43 -15.34 37.56 6.51
C GLY A 43 -14.43 36.33 6.33
N MET A 44 -13.69 36.02 7.38
CA MET A 44 -12.93 34.78 7.49
C MET A 44 -13.95 33.65 7.54
N SER A 45 -14.31 33.18 6.32
CA SER A 45 -14.97 31.90 6.15
C SER A 45 -14.02 30.86 6.71
N SER A 46 -14.30 30.45 7.94
CA SER A 46 -13.76 29.21 8.45
C SER A 46 -14.45 28.08 7.69
N ASP A 47 -13.95 27.78 6.52
CA ASP A 47 -14.20 26.50 5.89
C ASP A 47 -13.51 25.47 6.79
N ASP A 48 -14.25 25.07 7.83
CA ASP A 48 -13.95 23.85 8.57
C ASP A 48 -14.05 22.72 7.55
N GLU A 49 -12.94 22.44 6.84
CA GLU A 49 -12.77 21.21 6.10
C GLU A 49 -12.95 20.08 7.12
N LYS A 50 -14.19 19.61 7.20
CA LYS A 50 -14.52 18.42 7.96
C LYS A 50 -13.74 17.28 7.32
N TYR A 51 -12.60 16.95 7.91
CA TYR A 51 -11.86 15.75 7.56
C TYR A 51 -12.83 14.57 7.64
N ASP A 52 -13.18 14.04 6.49
CA ASP A 52 -13.98 12.84 6.39
C ASP A 52 -13.11 11.66 6.85
N MET A 53 -13.30 11.31 8.12
CA MET A 53 -12.61 10.18 8.78
C MET A 53 -13.30 8.86 8.40
N THR A 54 -13.72 8.70 7.14
CA THR A 54 -14.20 7.39 6.69
C THR A 54 -13.04 6.39 6.75
N PRO A 55 -13.24 5.25 7.42
CA PRO A 55 -12.23 4.20 7.44
C PRO A 55 -11.86 3.80 6.00
N MET A 56 -10.58 3.81 5.68
CA MET A 56 -10.08 3.35 4.39
C MET A 56 -9.48 1.95 4.52
N PRO A 57 -9.81 1.03 3.60
CA PRO A 57 -9.23 -0.28 3.61
C PRO A 57 -7.77 -0.24 3.16
N ILE A 58 -6.93 -1.00 3.84
CA ILE A 58 -5.55 -1.26 3.46
C ILE A 58 -5.44 -2.75 3.15
N VAL A 59 -5.01 -3.08 1.95
CA VAL A 59 -4.69 -4.46 1.58
C VAL A 59 -3.24 -4.74 1.93
N GLY A 60 -3.00 -5.88 2.54
CA GLY A 60 -1.65 -6.32 2.88
C GLY A 60 -1.41 -7.78 2.56
N VAL A 61 -0.14 -8.15 2.45
CA VAL A 61 0.33 -9.53 2.37
C VAL A 61 1.42 -9.77 3.40
N LEU A 62 1.23 -10.82 4.20
CA LEU A 62 2.19 -11.29 5.20
C LEU A 62 2.88 -12.54 4.70
N VAL A 63 4.21 -12.57 4.74
CA VAL A 63 5.04 -13.75 4.43
C VAL A 63 6.05 -13.93 5.54
N GLY A 64 5.90 -15.00 6.31
CA GLY A 64 6.70 -15.20 7.53
C GLY A 64 6.41 -14.12 8.58
N ASP A 65 7.38 -13.26 8.85
CA ASP A 65 7.27 -12.10 9.74
C ASP A 65 7.26 -10.75 8.98
N LYS A 66 7.30 -10.78 7.66
CA LYS A 66 7.34 -9.60 6.78
C LYS A 66 5.94 -9.24 6.29
N TYR A 67 5.52 -8.01 6.53
CA TYR A 67 4.25 -7.44 6.08
C TYR A 67 4.49 -6.38 5.00
N PHE A 68 3.78 -6.52 3.89
CA PHE A 68 3.84 -5.59 2.77
C PHE A 68 2.45 -5.04 2.49
N THR A 69 2.34 -3.73 2.32
CA THR A 69 1.11 -3.09 1.85
C THR A 69 0.98 -3.30 0.34
N VAL A 70 -0.24 -3.52 -0.12
CA VAL A 70 -0.58 -3.72 -1.53
C VAL A 70 -1.42 -2.56 -2.03
N ASP A 71 -1.00 -1.94 -3.11
CA ASP A 71 -1.80 -0.99 -3.87
C ASP A 71 -2.52 -1.75 -4.99
N LEU A 72 -3.84 -1.83 -4.90
CA LEU A 72 -4.67 -2.52 -5.91
C LEU A 72 -4.86 -1.65 -7.15
N GLU A 73 -4.96 -2.31 -8.32
CA GLU A 73 -5.33 -1.65 -9.57
C GLU A 73 -6.83 -1.28 -9.60
N ASP A 74 -7.17 -0.27 -10.40
CA ASP A 74 -8.56 0.13 -10.65
C ASP A 74 -9.15 -0.67 -11.82
N ASN A 75 -9.43 -1.97 -11.56
CA ASN A 75 -10.06 -2.86 -12.53
C ASN A 75 -10.96 -3.90 -11.84
N SER A 76 -11.84 -4.53 -12.62
CA SER A 76 -12.81 -5.49 -12.10
C SER A 76 -12.20 -6.75 -11.47
N SER A 77 -10.96 -7.11 -11.84
CA SER A 77 -10.26 -8.24 -11.24
C SER A 77 -9.77 -7.93 -9.84
N ALA A 78 -9.19 -6.74 -9.65
CA ALA A 78 -8.71 -6.25 -8.36
C ALA A 78 -9.89 -6.00 -7.41
N GLU A 79 -11.00 -5.43 -7.91
CA GLU A 79 -12.23 -5.25 -7.13
C GLU A 79 -12.77 -6.60 -6.64
N ALA A 80 -12.89 -7.58 -7.54
CA ALA A 80 -13.37 -8.91 -7.16
C ALA A 80 -12.40 -9.64 -6.21
N PHE A 81 -11.09 -9.45 -6.36
CA PHE A 81 -10.09 -9.96 -5.42
C PHE A 81 -10.27 -9.35 -4.03
N PHE A 82 -10.39 -8.03 -3.96
CA PHE A 82 -10.66 -7.31 -2.71
C PHE A 82 -11.90 -7.83 -1.99
N GLU A 83 -13.03 -7.97 -2.71
CA GLU A 83 -14.28 -8.49 -2.14
C GLU A 83 -14.10 -9.88 -1.55
N LYS A 84 -13.31 -10.75 -2.18
CA LYS A 84 -13.06 -12.12 -1.72
C LYS A 84 -12.22 -12.19 -0.45
N ILE A 85 -11.24 -11.29 -0.29
CA ILE A 85 -10.34 -11.30 0.87
C ILE A 85 -10.82 -10.42 2.03
N ASN A 86 -11.80 -9.52 1.79
CA ASN A 86 -12.23 -8.52 2.77
C ASN A 86 -12.84 -9.11 4.05
N SER A 87 -13.48 -10.29 4.00
CA SER A 87 -14.15 -10.88 5.16
C SER A 87 -13.24 -11.80 5.99
N ASP A 88 -12.57 -12.72 5.33
CA ASP A 88 -11.84 -13.81 6.00
C ASP A 88 -10.35 -13.85 5.67
N GLY A 89 -9.88 -12.96 4.80
CA GLY A 89 -8.53 -13.01 4.26
C GLY A 89 -8.33 -14.21 3.33
N LEU A 90 -7.09 -14.44 2.94
CA LEU A 90 -6.72 -15.56 2.07
C LEU A 90 -5.33 -16.04 2.42
N THR A 91 -5.17 -17.29 2.81
CA THR A 91 -3.87 -17.91 3.02
C THR A 91 -3.57 -18.88 1.88
N LEU A 92 -2.44 -18.69 1.22
CA LEU A 92 -2.00 -19.51 0.10
C LEU A 92 -0.60 -20.05 0.33
N LYS A 93 -0.41 -21.30 -0.09
CA LYS A 93 0.93 -21.83 -0.32
C LYS A 93 1.32 -21.48 -1.75
N MET A 94 2.46 -20.81 -1.92
CA MET A 94 2.97 -20.39 -3.22
C MET A 94 4.31 -21.05 -3.48
N HIS A 95 4.50 -21.52 -4.70
CA HIS A 95 5.74 -22.16 -5.15
C HIS A 95 6.49 -21.27 -6.14
N ASP A 96 7.78 -21.49 -6.27
CA ASP A 96 8.60 -20.81 -7.24
C ASP A 96 8.27 -21.26 -8.67
N TYR A 97 8.26 -20.30 -9.60
CA TYR A 97 8.16 -20.59 -11.01
C TYR A 97 9.17 -19.75 -11.79
N GLY A 98 10.05 -20.45 -12.49
CA GLY A 98 11.02 -19.86 -13.40
C GLY A 98 12.12 -18.99 -12.77
N GLY A 99 12.17 -18.87 -11.44
CA GLY A 99 13.13 -18.03 -10.73
C GLY A 99 12.82 -16.53 -10.83
N PHE A 100 11.53 -16.16 -11.08
CA PHE A 100 11.12 -14.77 -11.21
C PHE A 100 9.75 -14.47 -10.57
N GLU A 101 8.96 -15.47 -10.18
CA GLU A 101 7.66 -15.29 -9.53
C GLU A 101 7.32 -16.40 -8.52
N LYS A 102 6.49 -16.08 -7.54
CA LYS A 102 5.79 -17.04 -6.68
C LYS A 102 4.36 -17.19 -7.15
N VAL A 103 3.90 -18.43 -7.31
CA VAL A 103 2.57 -18.79 -7.87
C VAL A 103 1.75 -19.55 -6.83
N GLY A 104 0.51 -19.11 -6.61
CA GLY A 104 -0.47 -19.78 -5.76
C GLY A 104 -1.81 -19.95 -6.46
N ASP A 105 -2.51 -21.06 -6.20
CA ASP A 105 -3.85 -21.32 -6.75
C ASP A 105 -4.90 -20.62 -5.89
N LEU A 106 -5.74 -19.77 -6.51
CA LEU A 106 -6.92 -19.18 -5.87
C LEU A 106 -8.02 -20.25 -5.75
N PRO A 107 -8.79 -20.26 -4.64
CA PRO A 107 -9.90 -21.19 -4.47
C PRO A 107 -11.15 -20.83 -5.29
N TRP A 108 -11.09 -19.79 -6.11
CA TRP A 108 -12.17 -19.26 -6.93
C TRP A 108 -11.60 -18.57 -8.18
N ASP A 109 -12.45 -18.41 -9.21
CA ASP A 109 -12.12 -17.66 -10.41
C ASP A 109 -12.45 -16.17 -10.22
N LEU A 110 -11.65 -15.30 -10.86
CA LEU A 110 -11.83 -13.86 -10.94
C LEU A 110 -12.04 -13.42 -12.40
N PRO A 111 -12.68 -12.25 -12.62
CA PRO A 111 -12.68 -11.61 -13.94
C PRO A 111 -11.25 -11.42 -14.45
N VAL A 112 -11.09 -11.45 -15.76
CA VAL A 112 -9.79 -11.32 -16.45
C VAL A 112 -9.79 -10.04 -17.26
N ASN A 113 -8.72 -9.24 -17.11
CA ASN A 113 -8.47 -7.98 -17.82
C ASN A 113 -7.06 -8.02 -18.42
N ASP A 114 -6.78 -9.02 -19.26
CA ASP A 114 -5.43 -9.26 -19.79
C ASP A 114 -4.98 -8.17 -20.75
N GLU A 115 -3.78 -7.64 -20.49
CA GLU A 115 -3.07 -6.69 -21.34
C GLU A 115 -1.62 -7.12 -21.51
N GLU A 116 -1.00 -6.81 -22.67
CA GLU A 116 0.41 -7.04 -22.87
C GLU A 116 1.23 -6.10 -21.97
N MET A 117 2.00 -6.69 -21.06
CA MET A 117 2.84 -5.94 -20.15
C MET A 117 4.12 -6.71 -19.81
N THR A 118 5.12 -5.96 -19.33
CA THR A 118 6.31 -6.52 -18.68
C THR A 118 6.20 -6.30 -17.20
N THR A 119 6.22 -7.38 -16.43
CA THR A 119 6.18 -7.32 -14.96
C THR A 119 7.50 -6.81 -14.39
N LYS A 120 7.44 -6.28 -13.18
CA LYS A 120 8.59 -5.84 -12.37
C LYS A 120 8.49 -6.45 -10.97
N PRO A 121 9.58 -6.47 -10.19
CA PRO A 121 9.50 -6.86 -8.79
C PRO A 121 8.42 -6.08 -8.03
N GLY A 122 7.61 -6.80 -7.26
CA GLY A 122 6.48 -6.25 -6.51
C GLY A 122 5.13 -6.34 -7.23
N ASP A 123 5.08 -6.61 -8.53
CA ASP A 123 3.81 -6.79 -9.23
C ASP A 123 3.05 -8.04 -8.74
N ILE A 124 1.75 -7.87 -8.54
CA ILE A 124 0.81 -8.94 -8.19
C ILE A 124 -0.12 -9.15 -9.38
N ILE A 125 -0.07 -10.35 -9.93
CA ILE A 125 -0.73 -10.69 -11.21
C ILE A 125 -1.76 -11.80 -10.99
N LEU A 126 -2.90 -11.70 -11.67
CA LEU A 126 -3.83 -12.79 -11.89
C LEU A 126 -3.47 -13.47 -13.21
N TYR A 127 -3.20 -14.76 -13.16
CA TYR A 127 -2.93 -15.57 -14.33
C TYR A 127 -4.03 -16.60 -14.54
N GLN A 128 -4.56 -16.69 -15.75
CA GLN A 128 -5.64 -17.63 -16.15
C GLN A 128 -6.90 -17.55 -15.27
N GLY A 129 -7.15 -16.41 -14.63
CA GLY A 129 -8.36 -16.19 -13.84
C GLY A 129 -8.37 -16.81 -12.45
N ASN A 130 -7.46 -17.72 -12.10
CA ASN A 130 -7.45 -18.42 -10.81
C ASN A 130 -6.07 -18.72 -10.24
N LYS A 131 -5.03 -18.07 -10.74
CA LYS A 131 -3.69 -18.13 -10.13
C LYS A 131 -3.26 -16.72 -9.78
N ILE A 132 -2.80 -16.52 -8.56
CA ILE A 132 -2.17 -15.29 -8.13
C ILE A 132 -0.66 -15.47 -8.12
N THR A 133 0.05 -14.47 -8.64
CA THR A 133 1.52 -14.49 -8.66
C THR A 133 2.08 -13.22 -8.04
N ILE A 134 3.20 -13.33 -7.35
CA ILE A 134 3.99 -12.20 -6.85
C ILE A 134 5.34 -12.24 -7.56
N TYR A 135 5.59 -11.21 -8.36
CA TYR A 135 6.82 -11.11 -9.14
C TYR A 135 7.97 -10.56 -8.30
N TYR A 136 9.13 -11.18 -8.40
CA TYR A 136 10.41 -10.66 -7.90
C TYR A 136 11.47 -10.53 -9.00
N GLY A 137 11.09 -10.89 -10.24
CA GLY A 137 11.84 -10.70 -11.49
C GLY A 137 10.95 -10.09 -12.55
N GLU A 138 11.34 -10.25 -13.82
CA GLU A 138 10.63 -9.69 -14.97
C GLU A 138 10.16 -10.81 -15.91
N ASN A 139 8.97 -10.61 -16.50
CA ASN A 139 8.41 -11.44 -17.55
C ASN A 139 7.47 -10.60 -18.42
N THR A 140 7.40 -10.91 -19.73
CA THR A 140 6.52 -10.20 -20.66
C THR A 140 5.49 -11.15 -21.22
N TRP A 141 4.20 -10.86 -20.98
CA TRP A 141 3.08 -11.65 -21.47
C TRP A 141 1.79 -10.82 -21.41
N ASN A 142 0.66 -11.45 -21.78
CA ASN A 142 -0.66 -10.92 -21.51
C ASN A 142 -1.05 -11.28 -20.08
N PHE A 143 -1.15 -10.28 -19.22
CA PHE A 143 -1.44 -10.44 -17.79
C PHE A 143 -2.57 -9.55 -17.36
N THR A 144 -3.30 -10.00 -16.32
CA THR A 144 -4.19 -9.16 -15.55
C THR A 144 -3.49 -8.71 -14.27
N LYS A 145 -3.13 -7.42 -14.18
CA LYS A 145 -2.54 -6.88 -12.96
C LYS A 145 -3.62 -6.70 -11.90
N LEU A 146 -3.39 -7.25 -10.69
CA LEU A 146 -4.23 -7.05 -9.51
C LEU A 146 -3.76 -5.86 -8.67
N GLY A 147 -2.46 -5.60 -8.67
CA GLY A 147 -1.86 -4.55 -7.88
C GLY A 147 -0.35 -4.67 -7.82
N GLU A 148 0.25 -3.93 -6.89
CA GLU A 148 1.68 -3.98 -6.63
C GLU A 148 1.98 -3.78 -5.15
N LEU A 149 3.12 -4.29 -4.68
CA LEU A 149 3.64 -3.98 -3.35
C LEU A 149 4.02 -2.50 -3.28
N ARG A 150 3.53 -1.82 -2.25
CA ARG A 150 3.82 -0.40 -2.06
C ARG A 150 5.30 -0.18 -1.75
N GLY A 151 5.94 0.71 -2.52
CA GLY A 151 7.36 1.01 -2.43
C GLY A 151 7.99 1.05 -3.82
N GLY A 152 9.14 0.40 -3.99
CA GLY A 152 9.85 0.31 -5.28
C GLY A 152 11.19 1.02 -5.26
N THR A 153 11.71 1.36 -4.08
CA THR A 153 13.11 1.76 -3.92
C THR A 153 14.04 0.57 -4.14
N GLU A 154 15.32 0.81 -4.33
CA GLU A 154 16.30 -0.28 -4.46
C GLU A 154 16.32 -1.18 -3.21
N GLU A 155 16.07 -0.61 -2.03
CA GLU A 155 16.01 -1.35 -0.77
C GLU A 155 14.76 -2.23 -0.71
N ASP A 156 13.59 -1.71 -1.09
CA ASP A 156 12.33 -2.47 -1.17
C ASP A 156 12.48 -3.66 -2.14
N ILE A 157 13.01 -3.40 -3.34
CA ILE A 157 13.22 -4.44 -4.36
C ILE A 157 14.20 -5.51 -3.87
N ALA A 158 15.23 -5.12 -3.12
CA ALA A 158 16.17 -6.08 -2.53
C ALA A 158 15.48 -6.95 -1.48
N GLU A 159 14.64 -6.36 -0.61
CA GLU A 159 13.85 -7.09 0.38
C GLU A 159 12.84 -8.03 -0.29
N TRP A 160 12.13 -7.58 -1.32
CA TRP A 160 11.18 -8.43 -2.05
C TRP A 160 11.88 -9.64 -2.70
N LYS A 161 13.07 -9.44 -3.26
CA LYS A 161 13.88 -10.53 -3.82
C LYS A 161 14.36 -11.50 -2.74
N GLU A 162 14.65 -11.02 -1.54
CA GLU A 162 15.02 -11.87 -0.40
C GLU A 162 13.82 -12.71 0.09
N VAL A 163 12.64 -12.08 0.23
CA VAL A 163 11.44 -12.74 0.78
C VAL A 163 10.77 -13.67 -0.23
N PHE A 164 10.65 -13.24 -1.48
CA PHE A 164 9.95 -14.00 -2.52
C PHE A 164 10.90 -14.83 -3.40
N GLY A 165 12.19 -14.53 -3.45
CA GLY A 165 13.14 -15.26 -4.28
C GLY A 165 13.46 -16.66 -3.71
N GLY A 166 14.14 -17.46 -4.57
CA GLY A 166 14.55 -18.82 -4.21
C GLY A 166 13.51 -19.88 -4.54
N GLU A 167 13.96 -21.15 -4.48
CA GLU A 167 13.16 -22.32 -4.90
C GLU A 167 12.16 -22.80 -3.82
N ASP A 168 12.30 -22.33 -2.59
CA ASP A 168 11.45 -22.76 -1.47
C ASP A 168 10.01 -22.24 -1.62
N ASP A 169 9.06 -23.07 -1.20
CA ASP A 169 7.67 -22.66 -1.09
C ASP A 169 7.50 -21.64 0.04
N ILE A 170 6.64 -20.67 -0.17
CA ILE A 170 6.25 -19.69 0.85
C ILE A 170 4.78 -19.85 1.23
N THR A 171 4.40 -19.33 2.38
CA THR A 171 2.99 -19.11 2.75
C THR A 171 2.73 -17.62 2.75
N ALA A 172 1.81 -17.16 1.90
CA ALA A 172 1.37 -15.78 1.82
C ALA A 172 -0.05 -15.64 2.41
N GLU A 173 -0.23 -14.67 3.30
CA GLU A 173 -1.52 -14.36 3.91
C GLU A 173 -1.96 -12.97 3.45
N PHE A 174 -2.96 -12.91 2.57
CA PHE A 174 -3.59 -11.66 2.11
C PHE A 174 -4.71 -11.26 3.08
N MET A 175 -4.76 -9.99 3.44
CA MET A 175 -5.72 -9.47 4.41
C MET A 175 -6.13 -8.04 4.09
N VAL A 176 -7.29 -7.63 4.61
CA VAL A 176 -7.76 -6.25 4.58
C VAL A 176 -7.82 -5.71 6.01
N GLU A 177 -7.15 -4.61 6.23
CA GLU A 177 -7.19 -3.86 7.48
C GLU A 177 -7.93 -2.54 7.25
N TRP A 178 -8.71 -2.09 8.22
CA TRP A 178 -9.44 -0.83 8.16
C TRP A 178 -8.79 0.19 9.10
N THR A 179 -8.47 1.37 8.58
CA THR A 179 -7.97 2.47 9.43
C THR A 179 -9.09 2.94 10.35
N GLU A 180 -8.78 3.16 11.61
CA GLU A 180 -9.70 3.77 12.58
C GLU A 180 -9.74 5.30 12.40
#